data_ef1e9c859b204caf1e57e6f344425ff5
#
_entry.id   ef1e9c859b204caf1e57e6f344425ff5
#
_cell.length_a   1.000
_cell.length_b   1.000
_cell.length_c   1.000
_cell.angle_alpha   90.00
_cell.angle_beta   90.00
_cell.angle_gamma   90.00
#
_symmetry.space_group_name_H-M   'P 1'
#
loop_
_entity.id
_entity.type
_entity.pdbx_description
1 polymer ?
#
loop_
_entity_poly.entity_id
_entity_poly.type
_entity_poly.pdbx_seq_one_letter_code
_entity_poly.pdbx_strand_id
1 'polypeptide(L)'
;MPNETVTRRDAEYIDAQGITIHYSVWAPAQPKAVVQLAHGVGEYATRYEHVAQALVAAGYAVWADDHRGHGPTGMQQGAGHRSRLGKLGPGGLRATIEALRRFTEIIRTDNLDIPLVLLGHSWGSLMAQIIINDHSGDYDAVVLTGTAYRTFTHMNSGDLNKRHKHLGTTGHEWLSRDPAVHTAFRDDPLTFDAKIIERFGLIDGLRLLGKPKADLPHDVPVLIMVGDDDPLGGEESAAHLADAYVTRSGLSDVEAIVY
;
A
#
# COMPACT_ATOMS: atom_id res chain seq x y z
N MET A 1 -18.96 -23.24 -14.20
CA MET A 1 -17.60 -23.00 -14.71
C MET A 1 -16.67 -23.72 -13.77
N PRO A 2 -15.72 -24.53 -14.21
CA PRO A 2 -14.76 -25.12 -13.31
C PRO A 2 -13.99 -23.97 -12.62
N ASN A 3 -13.79 -24.11 -11.30
CA ASN A 3 -12.93 -23.22 -10.53
C ASN A 3 -11.53 -23.35 -11.13
N GLU A 4 -11.11 -22.41 -11.98
CA GLU A 4 -9.70 -22.29 -12.35
C GLU A 4 -8.92 -22.02 -11.05
N THR A 5 -8.07 -22.94 -10.69
CA THR A 5 -7.22 -22.80 -9.51
C THR A 5 -6.32 -21.59 -9.75
N VAL A 6 -6.56 -20.51 -9.01
CA VAL A 6 -5.71 -19.32 -9.05
C VAL A 6 -4.30 -19.75 -8.64
N THR A 7 -3.36 -19.70 -9.55
CA THR A 7 -1.96 -20.06 -9.29
C THR A 7 -1.22 -18.78 -8.90
N ARG A 8 -0.62 -18.77 -7.70
CA ARG A 8 0.35 -17.75 -7.31
C ARG A 8 1.70 -18.08 -7.92
N ARG A 9 2.36 -17.09 -8.51
CA ARG A 9 3.76 -17.13 -8.93
C ARG A 9 4.55 -16.13 -8.09
N ASP A 10 5.63 -16.59 -7.46
CA ASP A 10 6.56 -15.73 -6.74
C ASP A 10 7.79 -15.47 -7.63
N ALA A 11 8.31 -14.24 -7.58
CA ALA A 11 9.45 -13.80 -8.34
C ALA A 11 10.20 -12.65 -7.61
N GLU A 12 11.27 -12.15 -8.20
CA GLU A 12 12.07 -11.10 -7.61
C GLU A 12 12.69 -10.18 -8.68
N TYR A 13 13.03 -8.96 -8.27
CA TYR A 13 13.86 -8.04 -9.06
C TYR A 13 14.84 -7.31 -8.15
N ILE A 14 15.86 -6.70 -8.74
CA ILE A 14 16.86 -5.92 -8.00
C ILE A 14 16.56 -4.44 -8.21
N ASP A 15 16.43 -3.69 -7.10
CA ASP A 15 16.22 -2.25 -7.14
C ASP A 15 17.51 -1.47 -7.45
N ALA A 16 17.40 -0.14 -7.59
CA ALA A 16 18.52 0.74 -7.92
C ALA A 16 19.62 0.79 -6.84
N GLN A 17 19.38 0.32 -5.63
CA GLN A 17 20.34 0.23 -4.54
C GLN A 17 20.88 -1.19 -4.32
N GLY A 18 20.56 -2.13 -5.21
CA GLY A 18 21.01 -3.52 -5.13
C GLY A 18 20.24 -4.37 -4.12
N ILE A 19 19.06 -3.93 -3.68
CA ILE A 19 18.19 -4.72 -2.81
C ILE A 19 17.32 -5.63 -3.67
N THR A 20 17.29 -6.92 -3.34
CA THR A 20 16.35 -7.87 -3.94
C THR A 20 14.96 -7.63 -3.39
N ILE A 21 14.02 -7.33 -4.26
CA ILE A 21 12.60 -7.12 -3.95
C ILE A 21 11.83 -8.37 -4.40
N HIS A 22 11.21 -9.05 -3.46
CA HIS A 22 10.32 -10.17 -3.74
C HIS A 22 8.93 -9.67 -4.10
N TYR A 23 8.25 -10.38 -4.99
CA TYR A 23 6.86 -10.09 -5.32
C TYR A 23 6.08 -11.35 -5.68
N SER A 24 4.77 -11.28 -5.53
CA SER A 24 3.83 -12.34 -5.86
C SER A 24 2.86 -11.87 -6.94
N VAL A 25 2.49 -12.79 -7.82
CA VAL A 25 1.53 -12.56 -8.91
C VAL A 25 0.42 -13.59 -8.84
N TRP A 26 -0.81 -13.14 -8.86
CA TRP A 26 -2.02 -13.94 -9.01
C TRP A 26 -2.72 -13.47 -10.28
N ALA A 27 -2.98 -14.36 -11.22
CA ALA A 27 -3.57 -13.95 -12.48
C ALA A 27 -4.50 -15.03 -13.05
N PRO A 28 -5.62 -14.62 -13.67
CA PRO A 28 -6.37 -15.47 -14.59
C PRO A 28 -5.63 -15.55 -15.93
N ALA A 29 -6.05 -16.49 -16.80
CA ALA A 29 -5.42 -16.68 -18.10
C ALA A 29 -5.45 -15.42 -19.00
N GLN A 30 -6.52 -14.63 -18.90
CA GLN A 30 -6.71 -13.38 -19.65
C GLN A 30 -7.24 -12.29 -18.71
N PRO A 31 -6.38 -11.52 -18.06
CA PRO A 31 -6.81 -10.45 -17.17
C PRO A 31 -7.40 -9.28 -17.95
N LYS A 32 -8.51 -8.71 -17.46
CA LYS A 32 -9.11 -7.49 -18.00
C LYS A 32 -8.41 -6.21 -17.55
N ALA A 33 -7.71 -6.26 -16.42
CA ALA A 33 -6.80 -5.23 -15.93
C ALA A 33 -5.83 -5.86 -14.92
N VAL A 34 -4.73 -5.16 -14.66
CA VAL A 34 -3.76 -5.51 -13.63
C VAL A 34 -3.95 -4.58 -12.44
N VAL A 35 -3.91 -5.12 -11.23
CA VAL A 35 -3.87 -4.36 -9.97
C VAL A 35 -2.48 -4.50 -9.38
N GLN A 36 -1.73 -3.40 -9.33
CA GLN A 36 -0.52 -3.28 -8.53
C GLN A 36 -0.92 -2.96 -7.10
N LEU A 37 -0.70 -3.90 -6.17
CA LEU A 37 -1.05 -3.76 -4.77
C LEU A 37 0.17 -3.34 -3.96
N ALA A 38 0.10 -2.16 -3.33
CA ALA A 38 1.08 -1.65 -2.39
C ALA A 38 0.55 -1.82 -0.96
N HIS A 39 1.16 -2.73 -0.19
CA HIS A 39 0.73 -3.10 1.16
C HIS A 39 1.04 -2.03 2.22
N GLY A 40 0.49 -2.20 3.43
CA GLY A 40 0.72 -1.30 4.56
C GLY A 40 2.03 -1.57 5.31
N VAL A 41 2.34 -0.70 6.28
CA VAL A 41 3.51 -0.88 7.13
C VAL A 41 3.34 -2.07 8.07
N GLY A 42 4.42 -2.84 8.24
CA GLY A 42 4.43 -3.99 9.15
C GLY A 42 3.78 -5.25 8.60
N GLU A 43 3.40 -5.25 7.33
CA GLU A 43 2.82 -6.41 6.64
C GLU A 43 3.58 -6.72 5.33
N TYR A 44 3.03 -7.52 4.42
CA TYR A 44 3.71 -7.94 3.20
C TYR A 44 2.70 -8.55 2.20
N ALA A 45 3.12 -8.74 0.95
CA ALA A 45 2.28 -9.08 -0.19
C ALA A 45 1.32 -10.27 0.05
N THR A 46 1.81 -11.39 0.55
CA THR A 46 0.98 -12.60 0.67
C THR A 46 -0.07 -12.54 1.80
N ARG A 47 -0.04 -11.53 2.66
CA ARG A 47 -1.16 -11.27 3.60
C ARG A 47 -2.44 -10.83 2.87
N TYR A 48 -2.31 -10.37 1.63
CA TYR A 48 -3.42 -9.98 0.75
C TYR A 48 -3.91 -11.09 -0.16
N GLU A 49 -3.49 -12.36 0.09
CA GLU A 49 -3.88 -13.53 -0.72
C GLU A 49 -5.41 -13.60 -0.93
N HIS A 50 -6.20 -13.37 0.11
CA HIS A 50 -7.67 -13.41 0.03
C HIS A 50 -8.23 -12.28 -0.86
N VAL A 51 -7.64 -11.08 -0.82
CA VAL A 51 -8.01 -9.97 -1.70
C VAL A 51 -7.61 -10.29 -3.14
N ALA A 52 -6.39 -10.80 -3.33
CA ALA A 52 -5.89 -11.18 -4.65
C ALA A 52 -6.78 -12.25 -5.29
N GLN A 53 -7.16 -13.29 -4.54
CA GLN A 53 -8.06 -14.33 -5.02
C GLN A 53 -9.44 -13.78 -5.41
N ALA A 54 -10.02 -12.87 -4.62
CA ALA A 54 -11.28 -12.23 -4.94
C ALA A 54 -11.20 -11.38 -6.23
N LEU A 55 -10.09 -10.63 -6.40
CA LEU A 55 -9.85 -9.85 -7.61
C LEU A 55 -9.63 -10.74 -8.84
N VAL A 56 -8.90 -11.85 -8.69
CA VAL A 56 -8.72 -12.82 -9.79
C VAL A 56 -10.05 -13.47 -10.17
N ALA A 57 -10.87 -13.83 -9.20
CA ALA A 57 -12.23 -14.34 -9.48
C ALA A 57 -13.11 -13.32 -10.21
N ALA A 58 -12.84 -12.03 -10.01
CA ALA A 58 -13.48 -10.92 -10.75
C ALA A 58 -12.79 -10.61 -12.10
N GLY A 59 -11.74 -11.35 -12.50
CA GLY A 59 -11.06 -11.21 -13.78
C GLY A 59 -9.88 -10.26 -13.81
N TYR A 60 -9.31 -9.86 -12.67
CA TYR A 60 -8.12 -9.01 -12.57
C TYR A 60 -6.87 -9.85 -12.30
N ALA A 61 -5.71 -9.45 -12.80
CA ALA A 61 -4.44 -9.91 -12.27
C ALA A 61 -4.02 -9.02 -11.08
N VAL A 62 -3.36 -9.62 -10.08
CA VAL A 62 -2.82 -8.88 -8.93
C VAL A 62 -1.33 -9.11 -8.84
N TRP A 63 -0.57 -8.03 -8.76
CA TRP A 63 0.87 -8.01 -8.57
C TRP A 63 1.17 -7.24 -7.29
N ALA A 64 1.84 -7.86 -6.34
CA ALA A 64 2.17 -7.24 -5.06
C ALA A 64 3.63 -7.51 -4.71
N ASP A 65 4.42 -6.46 -4.49
CA ASP A 65 5.79 -6.58 -3.99
C ASP A 65 5.82 -6.56 -2.46
N ASP A 66 6.84 -7.16 -1.88
CA ASP A 66 7.21 -6.94 -0.49
C ASP A 66 8.12 -5.72 -0.44
N HIS A 67 7.61 -4.62 0.06
CA HIS A 67 8.37 -3.37 0.12
C HIS A 67 9.68 -3.54 0.93
N ARG A 68 10.67 -2.68 0.68
CA ARG A 68 11.94 -2.69 1.40
C ARG A 68 11.71 -2.72 2.92
N GLY A 69 12.42 -3.61 3.60
CA GLY A 69 12.29 -3.85 5.05
C GLY A 69 11.07 -4.70 5.45
N HIS A 70 10.27 -5.20 4.52
CA HIS A 70 9.05 -5.95 4.81
C HIS A 70 9.09 -7.37 4.23
N GLY A 71 8.38 -8.29 4.86
CA GLY A 71 8.22 -9.65 4.39
C GLY A 71 9.53 -10.37 4.02
N PRO A 72 9.52 -11.24 3.00
CA PRO A 72 10.70 -11.87 2.42
C PRO A 72 11.79 -10.88 2.00
N THR A 73 11.46 -9.76 1.37
CA THR A 73 12.43 -8.68 1.05
C THR A 73 13.16 -8.20 2.30
N GLY A 74 12.43 -7.87 3.36
CA GLY A 74 13.01 -7.40 4.62
C GLY A 74 13.85 -8.46 5.32
N MET A 75 13.45 -9.73 5.25
CA MET A 75 14.22 -10.84 5.81
C MET A 75 15.54 -11.04 5.08
N GLN A 76 15.54 -11.03 3.74
CA GLN A 76 16.75 -11.13 2.94
C GLN A 76 17.67 -9.93 3.17
N GLN A 77 17.13 -8.72 3.12
CA GLN A 77 17.83 -7.46 3.41
C GLN A 77 18.44 -7.45 4.82
N GLY A 78 17.75 -8.04 5.79
CA GLY A 78 18.17 -8.18 7.17
C GLY A 78 19.08 -9.39 7.46
N ALA A 79 19.54 -10.14 6.44
CA ALA A 79 20.33 -11.37 6.59
C ALA A 79 19.64 -12.42 7.49
N GLY A 80 18.32 -12.58 7.38
CA GLY A 80 17.50 -13.50 8.15
C GLY A 80 17.11 -13.02 9.55
N HIS A 81 17.50 -11.81 9.95
CA HIS A 81 17.22 -11.28 11.29
C HIS A 81 15.89 -10.52 11.32
N ARG A 82 14.87 -11.07 11.98
CA ARG A 82 13.55 -10.42 12.20
C ARG A 82 13.64 -9.05 12.86
N SER A 83 14.61 -8.85 13.76
CA SER A 83 14.83 -7.57 14.44
C SER A 83 15.19 -6.42 13.47
N ARG A 84 15.52 -6.74 12.23
CA ARG A 84 15.80 -5.77 11.16
C ARG A 84 14.59 -5.46 10.28
N LEU A 85 13.47 -6.15 10.47
CA LEU A 85 12.23 -5.80 9.78
C LEU A 85 11.84 -4.35 10.08
N GLY A 86 11.33 -3.66 9.06
CA GLY A 86 11.04 -2.23 9.09
C GLY A 86 12.23 -1.33 8.79
N LYS A 87 13.45 -1.87 8.55
CA LYS A 87 14.60 -1.05 8.15
C LYS A 87 14.65 -0.95 6.62
N LEU A 88 14.38 0.25 6.10
CA LEU A 88 14.29 0.49 4.66
C LEU A 88 15.64 0.40 3.93
N GLY A 89 16.76 0.51 4.66
CA GLY A 89 18.11 0.44 4.11
C GLY A 89 18.55 1.71 3.37
N PRO A 90 19.60 1.64 2.53
CA PRO A 90 20.14 2.79 1.81
C PRO A 90 19.08 3.55 1.02
N GLY A 91 19.05 4.88 1.11
CA GLY A 91 18.07 5.73 0.43
C GLY A 91 16.71 5.86 1.13
N GLY A 92 16.41 5.01 2.13
CA GLY A 92 15.22 5.08 2.98
C GLY A 92 13.91 5.07 2.19
N LEU A 93 12.94 5.90 2.62
CA LEU A 93 11.62 5.99 1.99
C LEU A 93 11.68 6.36 0.50
N ARG A 94 12.61 7.25 0.10
CA ARG A 94 12.75 7.64 -1.30
C ARG A 94 13.08 6.44 -2.19
N ALA A 95 14.04 5.61 -1.74
CA ALA A 95 14.41 4.41 -2.48
C ALA A 95 13.29 3.33 -2.45
N THR A 96 12.49 3.29 -1.38
CA THR A 96 11.32 2.41 -1.33
C THR A 96 10.24 2.82 -2.35
N ILE A 97 9.95 4.11 -2.45
CA ILE A 97 9.02 4.66 -3.44
C ILE A 97 9.53 4.41 -4.86
N GLU A 98 10.83 4.61 -5.10
CA GLU A 98 11.44 4.34 -6.41
C GLU A 98 11.40 2.85 -6.77
N ALA A 99 11.62 1.95 -5.80
CA ALA A 99 11.45 0.52 -6.01
C ALA A 99 10.01 0.17 -6.41
N LEU A 100 9.01 0.73 -5.72
CA LEU A 100 7.60 0.55 -6.07
C LEU A 100 7.28 1.08 -7.47
N ARG A 101 7.84 2.22 -7.88
CA ARG A 101 7.72 2.74 -9.23
C ARG A 101 8.42 1.85 -10.27
N ARG A 102 9.60 1.33 -9.95
CA ARG A 102 10.29 0.33 -10.78
C ARG A 102 9.44 -0.93 -10.98
N PHE A 103 8.72 -1.35 -9.95
CA PHE A 103 7.79 -2.46 -10.05
C PHE A 103 6.64 -2.16 -11.04
N THR A 104 6.13 -0.92 -11.05
CA THR A 104 5.17 -0.45 -12.07
C THR A 104 5.71 -0.64 -13.49
N GLU A 105 6.97 -0.29 -13.74
CA GLU A 105 7.61 -0.46 -15.06
C GLU A 105 7.72 -1.93 -15.47
N ILE A 106 8.04 -2.81 -14.51
CA ILE A 106 8.07 -4.27 -14.73
C ILE A 106 6.69 -4.77 -15.11
N ILE A 107 5.66 -4.39 -14.34
CA ILE A 107 4.28 -4.77 -14.61
C ILE A 107 3.85 -4.30 -16.00
N ARG A 108 4.12 -3.06 -16.37
CA ARG A 108 3.79 -2.51 -17.70
C ARG A 108 4.49 -3.25 -18.83
N THR A 109 5.74 -3.67 -18.61
CA THR A 109 6.52 -4.45 -19.60
C THR A 109 5.93 -5.85 -19.81
N ASP A 110 5.51 -6.50 -18.74
CA ASP A 110 4.96 -7.85 -18.77
C ASP A 110 3.48 -7.90 -19.21
N ASN A 111 2.78 -6.75 -19.16
CA ASN A 111 1.33 -6.64 -19.44
C ASN A 111 1.07 -5.47 -20.41
N LEU A 112 1.59 -5.56 -21.63
CA LEU A 112 1.39 -4.55 -22.66
C LEU A 112 -0.10 -4.40 -22.98
N ASP A 113 -0.54 -3.15 -23.12
CA ASP A 113 -1.91 -2.76 -23.49
C ASP A 113 -3.03 -3.20 -22.54
N ILE A 114 -2.66 -3.68 -21.34
CA ILE A 114 -3.63 -4.01 -20.28
C ILE A 114 -3.71 -2.85 -19.28
N PRO A 115 -4.92 -2.36 -18.92
CA PRO A 115 -5.07 -1.30 -17.93
C PRO A 115 -4.42 -1.66 -16.59
N LEU A 116 -3.76 -0.68 -15.96
CA LEU A 116 -3.07 -0.83 -14.67
C LEU A 116 -3.69 0.05 -13.61
N VAL A 117 -4.15 -0.58 -12.53
CA VAL A 117 -4.67 0.09 -11.34
C VAL A 117 -3.64 0.04 -10.22
N LEU A 118 -3.31 1.19 -9.63
CA LEU A 118 -2.52 1.25 -8.40
C LEU A 118 -3.44 1.19 -7.19
N LEU A 119 -3.39 0.09 -6.42
CA LEU A 119 -4.10 -0.05 -5.16
C LEU A 119 -3.11 0.06 -4.00
N GLY A 120 -3.19 1.14 -3.24
CA GLY A 120 -2.39 1.33 -2.03
C GLY A 120 -3.23 1.18 -0.77
N HIS A 121 -2.73 0.42 0.21
CA HIS A 121 -3.32 0.32 1.54
C HIS A 121 -2.43 0.96 2.60
N SER A 122 -3.03 1.78 3.49
CA SER A 122 -2.32 2.37 4.63
C SER A 122 -1.02 3.07 4.16
N TRP A 123 0.15 2.69 4.66
CA TRP A 123 1.43 3.22 4.21
C TRP A 123 1.64 3.12 2.69
N GLY A 124 1.21 2.02 2.07
CA GLY A 124 1.22 1.86 0.61
C GLY A 124 0.38 2.93 -0.09
N SER A 125 -0.76 3.33 0.50
CA SER A 125 -1.57 4.43 -0.03
C SER A 125 -0.90 5.79 0.08
N LEU A 126 -0.12 6.02 1.18
CA LEU A 126 0.65 7.25 1.34
C LEU A 126 1.78 7.33 0.30
N MET A 127 2.43 6.20 -0.02
CA MET A 127 3.42 6.12 -1.10
C MET A 127 2.77 6.31 -2.47
N ALA A 128 1.61 5.71 -2.72
CA ALA A 128 0.85 5.89 -3.96
C ALA A 128 0.52 7.38 -4.19
N GLN A 129 0.06 8.10 -3.16
CA GLN A 129 -0.15 9.56 -3.25
C GLN A 129 1.12 10.34 -3.61
N ILE A 130 2.29 9.89 -3.15
CA ILE A 130 3.58 10.52 -3.53
C ILE A 130 3.91 10.22 -4.98
N ILE A 131 3.72 9.00 -5.43
CA ILE A 131 4.03 8.55 -6.80
C ILE A 131 3.19 9.32 -7.82
N ILE A 132 1.86 9.38 -7.62
CA ILE A 132 0.97 10.01 -8.61
C ILE A 132 1.16 11.51 -8.72
N ASN A 133 1.80 12.18 -7.77
CA ASN A 133 2.14 13.60 -7.89
C ASN A 133 2.98 13.90 -9.14
N ASP A 134 3.84 12.98 -9.56
CA ASP A 134 4.72 13.16 -10.71
C ASP A 134 4.51 12.09 -11.80
N HIS A 135 3.81 11.00 -11.46
CA HIS A 135 3.66 9.80 -12.29
C HIS A 135 2.20 9.34 -12.41
N SER A 136 1.21 10.26 -12.36
CA SER A 136 -0.20 9.89 -12.51
C SER A 136 -0.52 9.22 -13.85
N GLY A 137 0.23 9.55 -14.91
CA GLY A 137 0.09 8.94 -16.23
C GLY A 137 0.57 7.49 -16.35
N ASP A 138 1.24 6.96 -15.32
CA ASP A 138 1.66 5.54 -15.29
C ASP A 138 0.48 4.60 -14.98
N TYR A 139 -0.70 5.13 -14.59
CA TYR A 139 -1.84 4.36 -14.12
C TYR A 139 -3.14 4.77 -14.82
N ASP A 140 -4.03 3.80 -15.00
CA ASP A 140 -5.37 4.01 -15.57
C ASP A 140 -6.42 4.29 -14.49
N ALA A 141 -6.13 3.92 -13.24
CA ALA A 141 -6.90 4.30 -12.05
C ALA A 141 -6.06 4.13 -10.78
N VAL A 142 -6.45 4.79 -9.70
CA VAL A 142 -5.80 4.70 -8.39
C VAL A 142 -6.84 4.41 -7.30
N VAL A 143 -6.55 3.45 -6.43
CA VAL A 143 -7.38 3.12 -5.27
C VAL A 143 -6.55 3.31 -3.99
N LEU A 144 -7.02 4.15 -3.08
CA LEU A 144 -6.36 4.48 -1.82
C LEU A 144 -7.23 3.98 -0.66
N THR A 145 -6.79 2.93 0.04
CA THR A 145 -7.56 2.36 1.15
C THR A 145 -6.87 2.60 2.50
N GLY A 146 -7.66 2.82 3.57
CA GLY A 146 -7.11 3.10 4.90
C GLY A 146 -6.10 4.23 4.86
N THR A 147 -6.45 5.32 4.21
CA THR A 147 -5.53 6.41 3.83
C THR A 147 -5.78 7.67 4.65
N ALA A 148 -4.94 8.69 4.44
CA ALA A 148 -5.11 10.00 5.07
C ALA A 148 -4.62 11.13 4.16
N TYR A 149 -5.16 12.34 4.36
CA TYR A 149 -4.55 13.56 3.86
C TYR A 149 -3.26 13.82 4.66
N ARG A 150 -2.13 13.75 4.02
CA ARG A 150 -0.78 13.62 4.61
C ARG A 150 -0.26 14.90 5.28
N THR A 151 -1.03 15.44 6.24
CA THR A 151 -0.65 16.61 7.04
C THR A 151 -0.72 16.28 8.53
N PHE A 152 -0.04 17.06 9.36
CA PHE A 152 -0.05 16.85 10.82
C PHE A 152 -1.44 16.93 11.46
N THR A 153 -2.37 17.65 10.83
CA THR A 153 -3.72 17.86 11.36
C THR A 153 -4.70 16.76 10.93
N HIS A 154 -4.43 16.05 9.82
CA HIS A 154 -5.36 15.10 9.22
C HIS A 154 -4.83 13.66 9.17
N MET A 155 -3.59 13.46 9.59
CA MET A 155 -2.99 12.13 9.66
C MET A 155 -2.46 11.88 11.07
N ASN A 156 -2.99 10.84 11.72
CA ASN A 156 -2.54 10.44 13.04
C ASN A 156 -1.14 9.80 12.95
N SER A 157 -0.16 10.43 13.56
CA SER A 157 1.22 9.94 13.66
C SER A 157 1.53 9.28 15.01
N GLY A 158 0.55 9.16 15.90
CA GLY A 158 0.68 8.60 17.23
C GLY A 158 0.29 7.13 17.33
N ASP A 159 -0.19 6.73 18.50
CA ASP A 159 -0.67 5.37 18.78
C ASP A 159 -2.04 5.14 18.11
N LEU A 160 -2.05 4.41 16.99
CA LEU A 160 -3.25 4.07 16.23
C LEU A 160 -4.22 3.22 17.07
N ASN A 161 -3.70 2.42 18.02
CA ASN A 161 -4.53 1.57 18.85
C ASN A 161 -5.15 2.31 20.06
N LYS A 162 -4.84 3.59 20.28
CA LYS A 162 -5.24 4.34 21.47
C LYS A 162 -6.75 4.28 21.75
N ARG A 163 -7.57 4.43 20.71
CA ARG A 163 -9.04 4.40 20.79
C ARG A 163 -9.59 2.97 20.94
N HIS A 164 -8.86 1.96 20.44
CA HIS A 164 -9.32 0.59 20.29
C HIS A 164 -8.84 -0.37 21.37
N LYS A 165 -8.01 0.09 22.32
CA LYS A 165 -7.44 -0.74 23.42
C LYS A 165 -8.47 -1.48 24.26
N HIS A 166 -9.71 -0.98 24.31
CA HIS A 166 -10.80 -1.61 25.05
C HIS A 166 -11.39 -2.82 24.34
N LEU A 167 -11.08 -3.04 23.05
CA LEU A 167 -11.61 -4.13 22.22
C LEU A 167 -10.81 -5.44 22.34
N GLY A 168 -9.62 -5.41 22.95
CA GLY A 168 -8.78 -6.60 23.08
C GLY A 168 -7.46 -6.35 23.80
N THR A 169 -6.54 -7.30 23.67
CA THR A 169 -5.21 -7.28 24.32
C THR A 169 -4.06 -7.56 23.37
N THR A 170 -4.30 -7.56 22.08
CA THR A 170 -3.26 -7.86 21.08
C THR A 170 -2.37 -6.67 20.78
N GLY A 171 -2.86 -5.43 21.01
CA GLY A 171 -2.22 -4.19 20.60
C GLY A 171 -2.49 -3.81 19.14
N HIS A 172 -3.30 -4.60 18.44
CA HIS A 172 -3.60 -4.47 17.01
C HIS A 172 -5.10 -4.33 16.72
N GLU A 173 -5.90 -3.98 17.72
CA GLU A 173 -7.36 -3.86 17.62
C GLU A 173 -7.81 -2.80 16.60
N TRP A 174 -6.93 -1.86 16.31
CA TRP A 174 -7.14 -0.81 15.31
C TRP A 174 -7.15 -1.29 13.84
N LEU A 175 -6.65 -2.51 13.58
CA LEU A 175 -6.52 -3.04 12.20
C LEU A 175 -7.86 -3.43 11.59
N SER A 176 -8.79 -3.93 12.39
CA SER A 176 -10.07 -4.46 11.92
C SER A 176 -11.07 -4.60 13.06
N ARG A 177 -12.36 -4.69 12.72
CA ARG A 177 -13.39 -5.13 13.64
C ARG A 177 -13.39 -6.65 13.88
N ASP A 178 -12.73 -7.42 13.02
CA ASP A 178 -12.60 -8.87 13.17
C ASP A 178 -11.39 -9.20 14.08
N PRO A 179 -11.61 -9.78 15.29
CA PRO A 179 -10.55 -10.17 16.20
C PRO A 179 -9.57 -11.22 15.63
N ALA A 180 -10.00 -12.01 14.64
CA ALA A 180 -9.12 -12.98 13.99
C ALA A 180 -7.98 -12.28 13.24
N VAL A 181 -8.22 -11.09 12.67
CA VAL A 181 -7.19 -10.26 12.01
C VAL A 181 -6.13 -9.80 13.01
N HIS A 182 -6.53 -9.37 14.21
CA HIS A 182 -5.60 -8.94 15.27
C HIS A 182 -4.65 -10.07 15.68
N THR A 183 -5.24 -11.25 15.90
CA THR A 183 -4.49 -12.45 16.29
C THR A 183 -3.55 -12.90 15.17
N ALA A 184 -4.04 -12.96 13.94
CA ALA A 184 -3.24 -13.33 12.77
C ALA A 184 -2.07 -12.36 12.53
N PHE A 185 -2.28 -11.06 12.79
CA PHE A 185 -1.19 -10.07 12.68
C PHE A 185 -0.16 -10.25 13.79
N ARG A 186 -0.58 -10.40 15.05
CA ARG A 186 0.32 -10.58 16.20
C ARG A 186 1.18 -11.85 16.07
N ASP A 187 0.57 -12.95 15.62
CA ASP A 187 1.20 -14.27 15.61
C ASP A 187 2.05 -14.53 14.36
N ASP A 188 1.94 -13.69 13.34
CA ASP A 188 2.74 -13.78 12.13
C ASP A 188 4.17 -13.27 12.39
N PRO A 189 5.19 -14.11 12.15
CA PRO A 189 6.58 -13.76 12.46
C PRO A 189 7.18 -12.67 11.56
N LEU A 190 6.53 -12.32 10.44
CA LEU A 190 7.02 -11.33 9.48
C LEU A 190 6.33 -9.97 9.63
N THR A 191 5.33 -9.87 10.51
CA THR A 191 4.68 -8.60 10.84
C THR A 191 5.44 -7.85 11.94
N PHE A 192 5.19 -6.56 12.04
CA PHE A 192 5.73 -5.70 13.09
C PHE A 192 4.88 -4.44 13.29
N ASP A 193 5.00 -3.81 14.47
CA ASP A 193 4.24 -2.61 14.82
C ASP A 193 4.48 -1.44 13.85
N ALA A 194 3.41 -0.72 13.52
CA ALA A 194 3.40 0.46 12.65
C ALA A 194 4.00 1.71 13.32
N LYS A 195 5.15 1.57 13.95
CA LYS A 195 5.89 2.66 14.62
C LYS A 195 6.85 3.33 13.64
N ILE A 196 6.32 4.16 12.75
CA ILE A 196 7.06 4.75 11.63
C ILE A 196 8.38 5.40 12.05
N ILE A 197 8.38 6.28 13.05
CA ILE A 197 9.58 7.00 13.49
C ILE A 197 10.63 6.05 14.07
N GLU A 198 10.21 5.03 14.81
CA GLU A 198 11.10 4.02 15.38
C GLU A 198 11.73 3.12 14.30
N ARG A 199 10.94 2.74 13.30
CA ARG A 199 11.34 1.84 12.23
C ARG A 199 12.13 2.53 11.12
N PHE A 200 11.61 3.64 10.60
CA PHE A 200 12.17 4.33 9.42
C PHE A 200 13.08 5.50 9.81
N GLY A 201 12.95 6.01 11.03
CA GLY A 201 13.63 7.22 11.49
C GLY A 201 12.80 8.50 11.22
N LEU A 202 13.18 9.57 11.90
CA LEU A 202 12.45 10.85 11.87
C LEU A 202 12.36 11.45 10.45
N ILE A 203 13.46 11.41 9.70
CA ILE A 203 13.53 12.02 8.36
C ILE A 203 12.56 11.33 7.40
N ASP A 204 12.55 9.99 7.38
CA ASP A 204 11.66 9.24 6.49
C ASP A 204 10.20 9.31 6.95
N GLY A 205 9.96 9.38 8.27
CA GLY A 205 8.63 9.67 8.79
C GLY A 205 8.09 11.03 8.33
N LEU A 206 8.91 12.08 8.38
CA LEU A 206 8.54 13.42 7.91
C LEU A 206 8.33 13.50 6.38
N ARG A 207 9.03 12.67 5.61
CA ARG A 207 8.84 12.58 4.14
C ARG A 207 7.47 12.02 3.73
N LEU A 208 6.76 11.34 4.63
CA LEU A 208 5.38 10.94 4.37
C LEU A 208 4.42 12.12 4.35
N LEU A 209 4.75 13.24 4.99
CA LEU A 209 3.95 14.45 4.97
C LEU A 209 4.00 15.14 3.60
N GLY A 210 2.91 15.74 3.22
CA GLY A 210 2.77 16.47 1.97
C GLY A 210 1.32 16.62 1.57
N LYS A 211 1.09 17.28 0.44
CA LYS A 211 -0.23 17.49 -0.14
C LYS A 211 -0.24 16.94 -1.57
N PRO A 212 -1.40 16.63 -2.13
CA PRO A 212 -1.51 16.44 -3.57
C PRO A 212 -0.90 17.61 -4.31
N LYS A 213 -0.12 17.35 -5.36
CA LYS A 213 0.52 18.38 -6.18
C LYS A 213 -0.55 19.16 -6.95
N ALA A 214 -0.34 20.45 -7.14
CA ALA A 214 -1.18 21.21 -8.05
C ALA A 214 -0.98 20.71 -9.48
N ASP A 215 -2.07 20.62 -10.23
CA ASP A 215 -2.07 20.24 -11.65
C ASP A 215 -1.28 18.95 -11.89
N LEU A 216 -1.83 17.80 -11.54
CA LEU A 216 -1.20 16.50 -11.80
C LEU A 216 -0.91 16.32 -13.29
N PRO A 217 0.16 15.58 -13.65
CA PRO A 217 0.53 15.40 -15.05
C PRO A 217 -0.56 14.76 -15.92
N HIS A 218 -1.42 13.94 -15.32
CA HIS A 218 -2.48 13.23 -16.00
C HIS A 218 -3.73 13.16 -15.12
N ASP A 219 -4.90 13.32 -15.75
CA ASP A 219 -6.21 13.19 -15.10
C ASP A 219 -6.53 11.70 -14.93
N VAL A 220 -6.21 11.15 -13.76
CA VAL A 220 -6.41 9.75 -13.41
C VAL A 220 -7.57 9.60 -12.43
N PRO A 221 -8.51 8.66 -12.64
CA PRO A 221 -9.57 8.36 -11.68
C PRO A 221 -9.00 7.92 -10.33
N VAL A 222 -9.53 8.46 -9.22
CA VAL A 222 -9.10 8.14 -7.85
C VAL A 222 -10.28 7.72 -6.99
N LEU A 223 -10.21 6.50 -6.45
CA LEU A 223 -11.13 6.01 -5.44
C LEU A 223 -10.46 6.00 -4.06
N ILE A 224 -11.05 6.67 -3.09
CA ILE A 224 -10.60 6.71 -1.70
C ILE A 224 -11.56 5.89 -0.84
N MET A 225 -11.06 4.93 -0.07
CA MET A 225 -11.88 4.05 0.77
C MET A 225 -11.33 4.03 2.20
N VAL A 226 -12.16 4.38 3.17
CA VAL A 226 -11.78 4.38 4.59
C VAL A 226 -12.89 3.76 5.45
N GLY A 227 -12.53 3.16 6.56
CA GLY A 227 -13.50 2.76 7.57
C GLY A 227 -14.00 3.98 8.35
N ASP A 228 -15.24 3.92 8.84
CA ASP A 228 -15.84 4.98 9.69
C ASP A 228 -15.08 5.16 11.02
N ASP A 229 -14.34 4.15 11.47
CA ASP A 229 -13.50 4.17 12.68
C ASP A 229 -12.00 4.03 12.37
N ASP A 230 -11.56 4.42 11.18
CA ASP A 230 -10.14 4.37 10.78
C ASP A 230 -9.31 5.35 11.64
N PRO A 231 -8.32 4.87 12.41
CA PRO A 231 -7.53 5.72 13.29
C PRO A 231 -6.43 6.51 12.59
N LEU A 232 -6.09 6.21 11.33
CA LEU A 232 -5.04 6.91 10.59
C LEU A 232 -5.50 8.28 10.14
N GLY A 233 -6.65 8.36 9.48
CA GLY A 233 -7.20 9.61 8.96
C GLY A 233 -8.69 9.75 9.21
N GLY A 234 -9.44 8.68 9.01
CA GLY A 234 -10.90 8.65 9.11
C GLY A 234 -11.59 9.44 8.00
N GLU A 235 -12.91 9.60 8.15
CA GLU A 235 -13.79 10.22 7.17
C GLU A 235 -13.39 11.65 6.81
N GLU A 236 -13.13 12.50 7.81
CA GLU A 236 -12.77 13.92 7.59
C GLU A 236 -11.49 14.05 6.74
N SER A 237 -10.49 13.24 7.04
CA SER A 237 -9.23 13.23 6.31
C SER A 237 -9.39 12.74 4.87
N ALA A 238 -10.23 11.73 4.65
CA ALA A 238 -10.56 11.22 3.32
C ALA A 238 -11.30 12.28 2.49
N ALA A 239 -12.25 12.99 3.08
CA ALA A 239 -12.97 14.09 2.44
C ALA A 239 -12.03 15.23 2.03
N HIS A 240 -11.11 15.63 2.93
CA HIS A 240 -10.08 16.63 2.61
C HIS A 240 -9.14 16.18 1.48
N LEU A 241 -8.79 14.88 1.44
CA LEU A 241 -7.96 14.34 0.36
C LEU A 241 -8.69 14.37 -0.97
N ALA A 242 -9.96 13.97 -1.00
CA ALA A 242 -10.80 14.01 -2.19
C ALA A 242 -10.97 15.43 -2.71
N ASP A 243 -11.33 16.38 -1.83
CA ASP A 243 -11.42 17.79 -2.20
C ASP A 243 -10.10 18.34 -2.77
N ALA A 244 -8.97 17.98 -2.17
CA ALA A 244 -7.66 18.43 -2.66
C ALA A 244 -7.31 17.85 -4.03
N TYR A 245 -7.70 16.60 -4.34
CA TYR A 245 -7.51 16.04 -5.67
C TYR A 245 -8.37 16.76 -6.73
N VAL A 246 -9.60 17.13 -6.40
CA VAL A 246 -10.47 17.90 -7.31
C VAL A 246 -9.98 19.34 -7.45
N THR A 247 -9.87 20.06 -6.33
CA THR A 247 -9.70 21.52 -6.36
C THR A 247 -8.26 21.97 -6.60
N ARG A 248 -7.28 21.21 -6.10
CA ARG A 248 -5.86 21.53 -6.22
C ARG A 248 -5.17 20.79 -7.37
N SER A 249 -5.47 19.50 -7.53
CA SER A 249 -4.81 18.64 -8.52
C SER A 249 -5.51 18.62 -9.88
N GLY A 250 -6.75 19.11 -9.95
CA GLY A 250 -7.51 19.21 -11.19
C GLY A 250 -8.07 17.89 -11.70
N LEU A 251 -8.19 16.86 -10.83
CA LEU A 251 -8.76 15.58 -11.23
C LEU A 251 -10.27 15.69 -11.41
N SER A 252 -10.78 15.10 -12.50
CA SER A 252 -12.20 15.16 -12.87
C SER A 252 -13.05 14.04 -12.25
N ASP A 253 -12.42 12.90 -11.88
CA ASP A 253 -13.09 11.70 -11.35
C ASP A 253 -12.45 11.28 -10.02
N VAL A 254 -13.06 11.74 -8.92
CA VAL A 254 -12.61 11.43 -7.55
C VAL A 254 -13.81 11.03 -6.72
N GLU A 255 -13.77 9.83 -6.15
CA GLU A 255 -14.80 9.32 -5.27
C GLU A 255 -14.21 8.97 -3.89
N ALA A 256 -14.94 9.27 -2.81
CA ALA A 256 -14.61 8.86 -1.46
C ALA A 256 -15.74 8.04 -0.85
N ILE A 257 -15.44 6.86 -0.35
CA ILE A 257 -16.39 5.93 0.28
C ILE A 257 -15.97 5.67 1.71
N VAL A 258 -16.91 5.80 2.64
CA VAL A 258 -16.77 5.43 4.05
C VAL A 258 -17.64 4.21 4.32
N TYR A 259 -17.14 3.18 5.00
CA TYR A 259 -17.84 1.92 5.26
C TYR A 259 -17.58 1.35 6.67
#